data_b78f00a670cf4cde95a6849f705c671a
#
_entry.id   b78f00a670cf4cde95a6849f705c671a
#
_cell.length_a   1.000
_cell.length_b   1.000
_cell.length_c   1.000
_cell.angle_alpha   90.00
_cell.angle_beta   90.00
_cell.angle_gamma   90.00
#
_symmetry.space_group_name_H-M   'P 1'
#
loop_
_entity.id
_entity.type
_entity.pdbx_description
1 polymer ?
#
loop_
_entity_poly.entity_id
_entity_poly.type
_entity_poly.pdbx_seq_one_letter_code
_entity_poly.pdbx_strand_id
1 'polypeptide(L)'
;RRHTAPEYTVAFLGFSPGFPYLVGLDPALEVPRRDTPRTSIPAGSVGLAGNQTGIYPTATPGGWQLIGRTEVTLFDPARDPPALLAPGTRLRFTVAA
;
A
#
# COMPACT_ATOMS: atom_id res chain seq x y z
N ARG A 1 11.27 7.03 -7.15
CA ARG A 1 11.54 6.69 -8.53
C ARG A 1 11.64 5.17 -8.77
N ARG A 2 12.44 4.48 -7.97
CA ARG A 2 12.50 3.00 -8.05
C ARG A 2 11.15 2.38 -7.73
N HIS A 3 10.36 3.01 -6.88
CA HIS A 3 9.04 2.54 -6.51
C HIS A 3 8.01 2.76 -7.63
N THR A 4 8.13 3.80 -8.42
CA THR A 4 7.18 4.11 -9.49
C THR A 4 7.52 3.43 -10.82
N ALA A 5 8.72 2.88 -10.96
CA ALA A 5 9.15 2.26 -12.22
C ALA A 5 8.43 0.94 -12.53
N PRO A 6 8.29 -0.02 -11.56
CA PRO A 6 7.71 -1.32 -11.88
C PRO A 6 6.19 -1.30 -11.90
N GLU A 7 5.62 -2.32 -12.51
CA GLU A 7 4.22 -2.66 -12.37
C GLU A 7 4.08 -3.61 -11.18
N TYR A 8 3.05 -3.37 -10.36
CA TYR A 8 2.77 -4.20 -9.18
C TYR A 8 1.52 -5.03 -9.40
N THR A 9 1.46 -6.16 -8.73
CA THR A 9 0.29 -7.03 -8.71
C THR A 9 -0.20 -7.18 -7.28
N VAL A 10 -1.50 -7.08 -7.06
CA VAL A 10 -2.10 -7.34 -5.75
C VAL A 10 -2.02 -8.84 -5.49
N ALA A 11 -1.21 -9.24 -4.49
CA ALA A 11 -1.10 -10.64 -4.09
C ALA A 11 -2.33 -11.07 -3.30
N PHE A 12 -2.74 -10.26 -2.34
CA PHE A 12 -3.95 -10.49 -1.54
C PHE A 12 -4.33 -9.21 -0.81
N LEU A 13 -5.54 -9.21 -0.25
CA LEU A 13 -6.01 -8.16 0.66
C LEU A 13 -6.00 -8.72 2.07
N GLY A 14 -5.60 -7.89 3.05
CA GLY A 14 -5.54 -8.35 4.42
C GLY A 14 -5.24 -7.21 5.38
N PHE A 15 -4.96 -7.53 6.64
CA PHE A 15 -4.66 -6.58 7.71
C PHE A 15 -5.85 -5.70 8.06
N SER A 16 -6.38 -4.93 7.10
CA SER A 16 -7.60 -4.13 7.24
C SER A 16 -8.36 -4.18 5.92
N PRO A 17 -9.68 -3.86 5.93
CA PRO A 17 -10.49 -3.93 4.72
C PRO A 17 -9.87 -3.09 3.59
N GLY A 18 -9.64 -3.72 2.44
CA GLY A 18 -9.13 -3.05 1.26
C GLY A 18 -7.63 -2.79 1.25
N PHE A 19 -6.87 -3.26 2.26
CA PHE A 19 -5.41 -3.09 2.29
C PHE A 19 -4.76 -4.06 1.29
N PRO A 20 -4.14 -3.55 0.22
CA PRO A 20 -3.51 -4.41 -0.77
C PRO A 20 -2.06 -4.72 -0.40
N TYR A 21 -1.70 -6.00 -0.41
CA TYR A 21 -0.31 -6.44 -0.34
C TYR A 21 0.19 -6.61 -1.77
N LEU A 22 1.14 -5.76 -2.17
CA LEU A 22 1.60 -5.68 -3.55
C LEU A 22 2.94 -6.37 -3.71
N VAL A 23 3.10 -7.11 -4.80
CA VAL A 23 4.37 -7.73 -5.19
C VAL A 23 4.88 -7.06 -6.46
N GLY A 24 6.19 -7.09 -6.66
CA GLY A 24 6.84 -6.43 -7.79
C GLY A 24 7.84 -5.36 -7.35
N LEU A 25 8.05 -5.23 -6.03
CA LEU A 25 8.96 -4.23 -5.49
C LEU A 25 10.40 -4.47 -5.97
N ASP A 26 11.06 -3.38 -6.37
CA ASP A 26 12.49 -3.42 -6.69
C ASP A 26 13.26 -3.90 -5.45
N PRO A 27 14.07 -4.97 -5.56
CA PRO A 27 14.79 -5.49 -4.40
C PRO A 27 15.67 -4.46 -3.68
N ALA A 28 16.10 -3.40 -4.38
CA ALA A 28 16.88 -2.34 -3.75
C ALA A 28 16.07 -1.53 -2.72
N LEU A 29 14.74 -1.66 -2.71
CA LEU A 29 13.86 -0.98 -1.77
C LEU A 29 13.42 -1.85 -0.60
N GLU A 30 13.87 -3.10 -0.53
CA GLU A 30 13.49 -3.97 0.58
C GLU A 30 14.04 -3.45 1.89
N VAL A 31 13.15 -3.27 2.87
CA VAL A 31 13.50 -2.75 4.19
C VAL A 31 12.67 -3.47 5.24
N PRO A 32 13.20 -3.64 6.47
CA PRO A 32 12.40 -4.22 7.55
C PRO A 32 11.34 -3.23 8.03
N ARG A 33 10.34 -3.76 8.72
CA ARG A 33 9.38 -2.92 9.44
C ARG A 33 10.09 -2.09 10.50
N ARG A 34 9.45 -1.01 10.91
CA ARG A 34 9.94 -0.21 12.04
C ARG A 34 9.94 -1.04 13.32
N ASP A 35 10.96 -0.86 14.14
CA ASP A 35 11.02 -1.52 15.45
C ASP A 35 9.85 -1.12 16.33
N THR A 36 9.48 0.16 16.28
CA THR A 36 8.33 0.69 17.00
C THR A 36 7.28 1.16 16.00
N PRO A 37 6.09 0.53 15.97
CA PRO A 37 5.02 0.97 15.06
C PRO A 37 4.61 2.42 15.36
N ARG A 38 4.20 3.13 14.31
CA ARG A 38 3.59 4.45 14.46
C ARG A 38 2.22 4.31 15.13
N THR A 39 1.86 5.26 15.97
CA THR A 39 0.57 5.25 16.67
C THR A 39 -0.58 5.57 15.70
N SER A 40 -0.32 6.33 14.65
CA SER A 40 -1.32 6.66 13.65
C SER A 40 -0.65 6.89 12.30
N ILE A 41 -1.18 6.23 11.29
CA ILE A 41 -0.76 6.38 9.89
C ILE A 41 -1.96 6.90 9.12
N PRO A 42 -1.83 8.04 8.40
CA PRO A 42 -2.96 8.57 7.63
C PRO A 42 -3.42 7.62 6.53
N ALA A 43 -4.71 7.64 6.24
CA ALA A 43 -5.26 6.93 5.08
C ALA A 43 -4.54 7.39 3.80
N GLY A 44 -4.32 6.46 2.88
CA GLY A 44 -3.62 6.74 1.63
C GLY A 44 -2.11 6.67 1.72
N SER A 45 -1.54 6.43 2.90
CA SER A 45 -0.09 6.29 3.06
C SER A 45 0.41 5.06 2.31
N VAL A 46 1.49 5.22 1.56
CA VAL A 46 2.15 4.13 0.84
C VAL A 46 3.37 3.71 1.63
N GLY A 47 3.48 2.41 1.92
CA GLY A 47 4.52 1.90 2.79
C GLY A 47 5.27 0.71 2.21
N LEU A 48 6.43 0.43 2.82
CA LEU A 48 7.29 -0.71 2.49
C LEU A 48 7.52 -1.56 3.73
N ALA A 49 7.51 -2.88 3.55
CA ALA A 49 7.89 -3.83 4.59
C ALA A 49 8.40 -5.11 3.94
N GLY A 50 9.64 -5.51 4.26
CA GLY A 50 10.26 -6.65 3.62
C GLY A 50 10.32 -6.45 2.10
N ASN A 51 9.81 -7.42 1.35
CA ASN A 51 9.77 -7.36 -0.12
C ASN A 51 8.42 -6.89 -0.66
N GLN A 52 7.58 -6.27 0.17
CA GLN A 52 6.24 -5.86 -0.21
C GLN A 52 6.05 -4.37 -0.08
N THR A 53 5.13 -3.83 -0.86
CA THR A 53 4.60 -2.48 -0.69
C THR A 53 3.09 -2.58 -0.50
N GLY A 54 2.50 -1.55 0.08
CA GLY A 54 1.07 -1.52 0.32
C GLY A 54 0.58 -0.11 0.52
N ILE A 55 -0.74 0.03 0.54
CA ILE A 55 -1.39 1.33 0.72
C ILE A 55 -2.40 1.19 1.86
N TYR A 56 -2.28 2.05 2.86
CA TYR A 56 -3.20 2.04 3.99
C TYR A 56 -4.54 2.65 3.56
N PRO A 57 -5.64 1.88 3.54
CA PRO A 57 -6.93 2.41 3.10
C PRO A 57 -7.60 3.31 4.14
N THR A 58 -7.25 3.15 5.41
CA THR A 58 -7.79 3.95 6.52
C THR A 58 -6.69 4.30 7.49
N ALA A 59 -6.92 5.35 8.30
CA ALA A 59 -5.97 5.71 9.35
C ALA A 59 -5.90 4.57 10.39
N THR A 60 -4.68 4.17 10.76
CA THR A 60 -4.45 3.04 11.65
C THR A 60 -3.02 3.06 12.17
N PRO A 61 -2.74 2.41 13.30
CA PRO A 61 -1.36 2.14 13.69
C PRO A 61 -0.70 1.17 12.72
N GLY A 62 0.63 1.26 12.56
CA GLY A 62 1.36 0.32 11.73
C GLY A 62 2.86 0.55 11.74
N GLY A 63 3.59 -0.49 11.33
CA GLY A 63 5.05 -0.52 11.38
C GLY A 63 5.76 -0.46 10.04
N TRP A 64 5.05 -0.20 8.95
CA TRP A 64 5.67 -0.12 7.63
C TRP A 64 6.40 1.21 7.46
N GLN A 65 7.47 1.19 6.66
CA GLN A 65 8.20 2.41 6.33
C GLN A 65 7.41 3.19 5.30
N LEU A 66 7.03 4.43 5.64
CA LEU A 66 6.19 5.25 4.76
C LEU A 66 7.06 5.98 3.73
N ILE A 67 6.65 5.93 2.47
CA ILE A 67 7.38 6.57 1.37
C ILE A 67 6.54 7.54 0.56
N GLY A 68 5.24 7.59 0.79
CA GLY A 68 4.37 8.47 0.02
C GLY A 68 2.93 8.40 0.47
N ARG A 69 2.06 9.02 -0.32
CA ARG A 69 0.64 9.09 -0.03
C ARG A 69 -0.15 9.20 -1.32
N THR A 70 -1.34 8.62 -1.34
CA THR A 70 -2.31 8.78 -2.42
C THR A 70 -3.64 9.27 -1.87
N GLU A 71 -4.40 10.00 -2.68
CA GLU A 71 -5.75 10.42 -2.33
C GLU A 71 -6.82 9.47 -2.84
N VAL A 72 -6.43 8.40 -3.53
CA VAL A 72 -7.36 7.39 -4.05
C VAL A 72 -8.03 6.67 -2.88
N THR A 73 -9.35 6.57 -2.91
CA THR A 73 -10.11 5.82 -1.91
C THR A 73 -10.09 4.33 -2.25
N LEU A 74 -9.41 3.53 -1.41
CA LEU A 74 -9.24 2.10 -1.65
C LEU A 74 -10.39 1.26 -1.13
N PHE A 75 -11.07 1.72 -0.09
CA PHE A 75 -12.18 1.01 0.52
C PHE A 75 -13.29 1.99 0.86
N ASP A 76 -14.47 1.73 0.31
CA ASP A 76 -15.66 2.53 0.56
C ASP A 76 -16.84 1.57 0.74
N PRO A 77 -17.42 1.45 1.95
CA PRO A 77 -18.53 0.53 2.20
C PRO A 77 -19.76 0.82 1.34
N ALA A 78 -19.90 2.04 0.83
CA ALA A 78 -21.02 2.43 -0.02
C ALA A 78 -20.80 2.06 -1.50
N ARG A 79 -19.58 1.65 -1.87
CA ARG A 79 -19.23 1.27 -3.25
C ARG A 79 -19.44 -0.24 -3.45
N ASP A 80 -19.73 -0.65 -4.68
CA ASP A 80 -19.92 -2.07 -5.02
C ASP A 80 -18.97 -2.42 -6.19
N PRO A 81 -17.91 -3.25 -5.96
CA PRO A 81 -17.47 -3.75 -4.64
C PRO A 81 -16.80 -2.66 -3.78
N PRO A 82 -16.81 -2.81 -2.45
CA PRO A 82 -16.23 -1.80 -1.56
C PRO A 82 -14.74 -1.59 -1.74
N ALA A 83 -13.98 -2.66 -1.95
CA ALA A 83 -12.55 -2.55 -2.19
C ALA A 83 -12.28 -2.19 -3.66
N LEU A 84 -11.45 -1.16 -3.87
CA LEU A 84 -11.08 -0.73 -5.21
C LEU A 84 -10.24 -1.79 -5.92
N LEU A 85 -9.31 -2.42 -5.20
CA LEU A 85 -8.37 -3.39 -5.75
C LEU A 85 -8.76 -4.79 -5.31
N ALA A 86 -8.49 -5.76 -6.18
CA ALA A 86 -8.75 -7.18 -5.92
C ALA A 86 -7.47 -7.98 -6.17
N PRO A 87 -7.33 -9.18 -5.59
CA PRO A 87 -6.18 -10.04 -5.89
C PRO A 87 -6.03 -10.26 -7.39
N GLY A 88 -4.81 -10.17 -7.87
CA GLY A 88 -4.50 -10.28 -9.29
C GLY A 88 -4.54 -8.97 -10.07
N THR A 89 -5.07 -7.90 -9.49
CA THR A 89 -5.06 -6.57 -10.13
C THR A 89 -3.63 -6.08 -10.30
N ARG A 90 -3.32 -5.54 -11.47
CA ARG A 90 -2.02 -4.89 -11.74
C ARG A 90 -2.18 -3.39 -11.65
N LEU A 91 -1.15 -2.74 -11.16
CA LEU A 91 -1.18 -1.28 -10.99
C LEU A 91 0.22 -0.70 -11.07
N ARG A 92 0.27 0.61 -11.27
CA ARG A 92 1.50 1.39 -11.23
C ARG A 92 1.27 2.60 -10.36
N PHE A 93 2.35 3.03 -9.71
CA PHE A 93 2.36 4.32 -9.02
C PHE A 93 2.93 5.37 -9.96
N THR A 94 2.37 6.56 -9.88
CA THR A 94 2.91 7.72 -10.60
C THR A 94 3.13 8.85 -9.61
N VAL A 95 4.10 9.70 -9.91
CA VAL A 95 4.38 10.86 -9.06
C VAL A 95 3.38 11.95 -9.42
N ALA A 96 2.63 12.45 -8.44
CA ALA A 96 1.70 13.54 -8.64
C ALA A 96 2.48 14.84 -8.89
N ALA A 97 2.01 15.61 -9.86
CA ALA A 97 2.62 16.88 -10.20
C ALA A 97 2.13 17.99 -9.26
#